data_4f7521e962cc4df354c23988b43015a6
#
_entry.id   4f7521e962cc4df354c23988b43015a6
#
_cell.length_a   1.000
_cell.length_b   1.000
_cell.length_c   1.000
_cell.angle_alpha   90.00
_cell.angle_beta   90.00
_cell.angle_gamma   90.00
#
_symmetry.space_group_name_H-M   'P 1'
#
loop_
_entity.id
_entity.type
_entity.pdbx_description
1 polymer ?
#
loop_
_entity_poly.entity_id
_entity_poly.type
_entity_poly.pdbx_seq_one_letter_code
_entity_poly.pdbx_strand_id
1 'polypeptide(L)'
;MIDPKLLRNNIEVVNAALAKRGVQLDVQEWASLETRRKDLQSKTEKLQAERNAGAKQVGQIKKSGGDASEIMARMQAIGDEIKAAEVALSELQNEIEQKALSIPNLPDESVPAGKDENDNVEISKWGTPRQFDFEIKDHTDLGEWMGGLEFETATKLTGSRFSVLKGPLARLQRALTQFMLDTHTLKNGYTEAYVPYLVNADSLRGTGQLPKFEEDLFKLQGEKEYYLIPTAEVPVTNFVRDEIIDADRLPLKYAAHTPCFRSEAGSYGRDTRGLIRQHQFDKVEMVQIVKPEISMQALEELTAHAEGILQALGLPYRKILLCGGDMGFGATKTYDLEVWVPSQNTYREISSCSNMGDFQARRMKARYRMDQKKTELVHTLNGSGLAVGRTLLAVMENYQREDGSIEIPEVLRPYMGGATFID
;
A
#
# COMPACT_ATOMS: atom_id res chain seq x y z
N MET A 1 -2.55 10.54 2.64
CA MET A 1 -2.99 11.17 3.90
C MET A 1 -4.41 11.68 3.78
N ILE A 2 -5.11 11.83 4.89
CA ILE A 2 -6.47 12.41 4.94
C ILE A 2 -6.44 13.85 4.41
N ASP A 3 -7.56 14.31 3.82
CA ASP A 3 -7.69 15.71 3.38
C ASP A 3 -7.46 16.66 4.56
N PRO A 4 -6.47 17.56 4.49
CA PRO A 4 -6.22 18.55 5.53
C PRO A 4 -7.42 19.47 5.81
N LYS A 5 -8.33 19.65 4.84
CA LYS A 5 -9.56 20.41 5.04
C LYS A 5 -10.52 19.71 5.98
N LEU A 6 -10.60 18.37 5.92
CA LEU A 6 -11.41 17.59 6.86
C LEU A 6 -10.85 17.68 8.28
N LEU A 7 -9.53 17.55 8.44
CA LEU A 7 -8.88 17.73 9.74
C LEU A 7 -9.09 19.12 10.35
N ARG A 8 -9.13 20.17 9.51
CA ARG A 8 -9.33 21.56 9.96
C ARG A 8 -10.77 21.91 10.32
N ASN A 9 -11.73 21.41 9.53
CA ASN A 9 -13.10 21.89 9.58
C ASN A 9 -14.07 20.87 10.20
N ASN A 10 -13.70 19.58 10.20
CA ASN A 10 -14.59 18.47 10.54
C ASN A 10 -13.86 17.39 11.36
N ILE A 11 -12.96 17.79 12.26
CA ILE A 11 -12.11 16.85 13.02
C ILE A 11 -12.93 15.82 13.81
N GLU A 12 -14.10 16.18 14.31
CA GLU A 12 -14.99 15.27 15.05
C GLU A 12 -15.55 14.18 14.13
N VAL A 13 -15.90 14.52 12.88
CA VAL A 13 -16.35 13.55 11.87
C VAL A 13 -15.22 12.59 11.52
N VAL A 14 -14.01 13.12 11.34
CA VAL A 14 -12.81 12.30 11.12
C VAL A 14 -12.59 11.35 12.28
N ASN A 15 -12.66 11.84 13.51
CA ASN A 15 -12.46 11.05 14.72
C ASN A 15 -13.54 9.96 14.87
N ALA A 16 -14.80 10.27 14.58
CA ALA A 16 -15.89 9.30 14.58
C ALA A 16 -15.69 8.18 13.54
N ALA A 17 -15.22 8.53 12.34
CA ALA A 17 -14.91 7.54 11.31
C ALA A 17 -13.72 6.65 11.71
N LEU A 18 -12.66 7.24 12.28
CA LEU A 18 -11.48 6.51 12.75
C LEU A 18 -11.76 5.59 13.95
N ALA A 19 -12.85 5.84 14.70
CA ALA A 19 -13.26 4.96 15.78
C ALA A 19 -13.55 3.52 15.29
N LYS A 20 -14.01 3.33 14.02
CA LYS A 20 -14.14 2.00 13.40
C LYS A 20 -12.80 1.25 13.32
N ARG A 21 -11.67 1.98 13.31
CA ARG A 21 -10.30 1.47 13.26
C ARG A 21 -9.64 1.37 14.65
N GLY A 22 -10.40 1.64 15.72
CA GLY A 22 -9.84 1.73 17.07
C GLY A 22 -8.88 2.91 17.28
N VAL A 23 -8.89 3.91 16.39
CA VAL A 23 -8.03 5.09 16.45
C VAL A 23 -8.84 6.28 16.95
N GLN A 24 -8.28 7.01 17.92
CA GLN A 24 -8.82 8.26 18.42
C GLN A 24 -7.79 9.37 18.28
N LEU A 25 -8.21 10.52 17.75
CA LEU A 25 -7.39 11.72 17.68
C LEU A 25 -7.66 12.59 18.90
N ASP A 26 -6.62 13.26 19.39
CA ASP A 26 -6.79 14.33 20.36
C ASP A 26 -7.35 15.58 19.67
N VAL A 27 -8.66 15.70 19.71
CA VAL A 27 -9.41 16.81 19.06
C VAL A 27 -8.98 18.17 19.62
N GLN A 28 -8.63 18.24 20.92
CA GLN A 28 -8.19 19.50 21.54
C GLN A 28 -6.81 19.91 21.06
N GLU A 29 -5.89 18.96 20.94
CA GLU A 29 -4.56 19.19 20.36
C GLU A 29 -4.67 19.72 18.93
N TRP A 30 -5.47 19.05 18.07
CA TRP A 30 -5.70 19.49 16.69
C TRP A 30 -6.34 20.87 16.59
N ALA A 31 -7.32 21.16 17.43
CA ALA A 31 -7.95 22.50 17.50
C ALA A 31 -6.94 23.57 17.90
N SER A 32 -6.04 23.26 18.86
CA SER A 32 -4.98 24.16 19.30
C SER A 32 -3.98 24.45 18.17
N LEU A 33 -3.52 23.40 17.46
CA LEU A 33 -2.60 23.54 16.32
C LEU A 33 -3.21 24.41 15.22
N GLU A 34 -4.47 24.20 14.88
CA GLU A 34 -5.16 25.00 13.86
C GLU A 34 -5.39 26.46 14.30
N THR A 35 -5.67 26.70 15.56
CA THR A 35 -5.78 28.05 16.12
C THR A 35 -4.44 28.79 16.00
N ARG A 36 -3.34 28.16 16.44
CA ARG A 36 -1.99 28.71 16.32
C ARG A 36 -1.63 29.03 14.86
N ARG A 37 -1.98 28.12 13.93
CA ARG A 37 -1.74 28.31 12.51
C ARG A 37 -2.49 29.52 11.95
N LYS A 38 -3.79 29.67 12.30
CA LYS A 38 -4.61 30.82 11.90
C LYS A 38 -4.07 32.13 12.46
N ASP A 39 -3.65 32.15 13.71
CA ASP A 39 -3.11 33.34 14.37
C ASP A 39 -1.81 33.79 13.69
N LEU A 40 -0.87 32.84 13.43
CA LEU A 40 0.37 33.13 12.74
C LEU A 40 0.13 33.60 11.30
N GLN A 41 -0.78 32.97 10.58
CA GLN A 41 -1.16 33.39 9.23
C GLN A 41 -1.75 34.81 9.22
N SER A 42 -2.72 35.09 10.10
CA SER A 42 -3.34 36.42 10.22
C SER A 42 -2.33 37.49 10.63
N LYS A 43 -1.38 37.14 11.53
CA LYS A 43 -0.29 38.05 11.90
C LYS A 43 0.59 38.36 10.68
N THR A 44 0.99 37.36 9.92
CA THR A 44 1.83 37.53 8.73
C THR A 44 1.14 38.41 7.69
N GLU A 45 -0.15 38.13 7.40
CA GLU A 45 -0.96 38.94 6.46
C GLU A 45 -1.09 40.40 6.89
N LYS A 46 -1.33 40.68 8.18
CA LYS A 46 -1.40 42.05 8.73
C LYS A 46 -0.05 42.76 8.59
N LEU A 47 1.05 42.10 8.93
CA LEU A 47 2.38 42.70 8.79
C LEU A 47 2.73 42.99 7.32
N GLN A 48 2.38 42.09 6.39
CA GLN A 48 2.56 42.32 4.96
C GLN A 48 1.72 43.52 4.46
N ALA A 49 0.46 43.66 4.91
CA ALA A 49 -0.39 44.78 4.58
C ALA A 49 0.18 46.11 5.11
N GLU A 50 0.67 46.12 6.39
CA GLU A 50 1.32 47.27 7.00
C GLU A 50 2.57 47.71 6.23
N ARG A 51 3.43 46.70 5.86
CA ARG A 51 4.63 46.97 5.05
C ARG A 51 4.26 47.60 3.70
N ASN A 52 3.25 47.05 3.02
CA ASN A 52 2.81 47.56 1.71
C ASN A 52 2.22 49.00 1.83
N ALA A 53 1.51 49.29 2.89
CA ALA A 53 1.00 50.65 3.17
C ALA A 53 2.15 51.64 3.46
N GLY A 54 3.12 51.20 4.28
CA GLY A 54 4.32 52.00 4.57
C GLY A 54 5.15 52.32 3.34
N ALA A 55 5.30 51.35 2.43
CA ALA A 55 6.00 51.54 1.15
C ALA A 55 5.34 52.66 0.29
N LYS A 56 4.01 52.68 0.25
CA LYS A 56 3.26 53.73 -0.45
C LYS A 56 3.47 55.11 0.21
N GLN A 57 3.46 55.18 1.55
CA GLN A 57 3.69 56.43 2.31
C GLN A 57 5.11 56.97 2.07
N VAL A 58 6.15 56.11 2.13
CA VAL A 58 7.52 56.48 1.80
C VAL A 58 7.61 57.08 0.39
N GLY A 59 6.94 56.46 -0.60
CA GLY A 59 6.89 56.99 -1.95
C GLY A 59 6.24 58.41 -2.06
N GLN A 60 5.18 58.66 -1.29
CA GLN A 60 4.49 59.97 -1.24
C GLN A 60 5.36 61.04 -0.56
N ILE A 61 5.95 60.69 0.60
CA ILE A 61 6.80 61.64 1.36
C ILE A 61 8.04 62.04 0.54
N LYS A 62 8.70 61.08 -0.11
CA LYS A 62 9.85 61.37 -0.97
C LYS A 62 9.48 62.25 -2.17
N LYS A 63 8.30 62.06 -2.76
CA LYS A 63 7.81 62.94 -3.83
C LYS A 63 7.56 64.36 -3.37
N SER A 64 7.16 64.57 -2.11
CA SER A 64 6.94 65.90 -1.51
C SER A 64 8.22 66.51 -0.89
N GLY A 65 9.36 65.86 -1.00
CA GLY A 65 10.63 66.34 -0.43
C GLY A 65 10.76 66.21 1.09
N GLY A 66 9.90 65.38 1.73
CA GLY A 66 9.89 65.16 3.17
C GLY A 66 10.84 64.07 3.61
N ASP A 67 11.09 63.99 4.92
CA ASP A 67 11.90 62.94 5.57
C ASP A 67 11.02 61.70 5.86
N ALA A 68 11.41 60.56 5.27
CA ALA A 68 10.75 59.27 5.44
C ALA A 68 11.52 58.30 6.37
N SER A 69 12.54 58.79 7.10
CA SER A 69 13.46 57.94 7.85
C SER A 69 12.77 57.08 8.92
N GLU A 70 11.79 57.64 9.64
CA GLU A 70 11.05 56.92 10.69
C GLU A 70 10.20 55.78 10.09
N ILE A 71 9.50 56.04 8.99
CA ILE A 71 8.69 55.02 8.30
C ILE A 71 9.58 53.93 7.71
N MET A 72 10.75 54.32 7.17
CA MET A 72 11.72 53.35 6.65
C MET A 72 12.27 52.44 7.75
N ALA A 73 12.58 53.00 8.94
CA ALA A 73 13.02 52.19 10.10
C ALA A 73 11.91 51.23 10.58
N ARG A 74 10.64 51.72 10.63
CA ARG A 74 9.50 50.84 10.96
C ARG A 74 9.32 49.73 9.94
N MET A 75 9.44 50.03 8.65
CA MET A 75 9.33 49.03 7.60
C MET A 75 10.45 47.95 7.68
N GLN A 76 11.67 48.35 8.09
CA GLN A 76 12.75 47.41 8.33
C GLN A 76 12.38 46.46 9.49
N ALA A 77 11.90 46.99 10.61
CA ALA A 77 11.45 46.17 11.75
C ALA A 77 10.30 45.23 11.36
N ILE A 78 9.31 45.72 10.61
CA ILE A 78 8.22 44.87 10.08
C ILE A 78 8.77 43.79 9.16
N GLY A 79 9.78 44.07 8.36
CA GLY A 79 10.44 43.06 7.52
C GLY A 79 11.05 41.89 8.33
N ASP A 80 11.67 42.19 9.46
CA ASP A 80 12.23 41.19 10.37
C ASP A 80 11.13 40.41 11.11
N GLU A 81 10.04 41.09 11.53
CA GLU A 81 8.86 40.47 12.12
C GLU A 81 8.16 39.52 11.14
N ILE A 82 8.05 39.87 9.85
CA ILE A 82 7.49 39.00 8.81
C ILE A 82 8.34 37.73 8.66
N LYS A 83 9.66 37.87 8.54
CA LYS A 83 10.55 36.70 8.43
C LYS A 83 10.40 35.75 9.61
N ALA A 84 10.36 36.27 10.83
CA ALA A 84 10.17 35.47 12.03
C ALA A 84 8.80 34.76 12.04
N ALA A 85 7.74 35.45 11.62
CA ALA A 85 6.39 34.88 11.54
C ALA A 85 6.28 33.80 10.44
N GLU A 86 6.93 34.00 9.29
CA GLU A 86 6.98 33.03 8.18
C GLU A 86 7.74 31.76 8.59
N VAL A 87 8.86 31.87 9.29
CA VAL A 87 9.60 30.73 9.85
C VAL A 87 8.72 29.95 10.82
N ALA A 88 8.12 30.62 11.79
CA ALA A 88 7.26 29.99 12.79
C ALA A 88 6.02 29.31 12.14
N LEU A 89 5.45 29.93 11.12
CA LEU A 89 4.32 29.35 10.38
C LEU A 89 4.75 28.10 9.60
N SER A 90 5.93 28.13 8.96
CA SER A 90 6.49 26.99 8.24
C SER A 90 6.78 25.80 9.17
N GLU A 91 7.39 26.06 10.33
CA GLU A 91 7.65 25.04 11.34
C GLU A 91 6.36 24.38 11.85
N LEU A 92 5.33 25.20 12.14
CA LEU A 92 4.03 24.70 12.60
C LEU A 92 3.30 23.91 11.50
N GLN A 93 3.39 24.36 10.24
CA GLN A 93 2.82 23.63 9.10
C GLN A 93 3.50 22.25 8.91
N ASN A 94 4.82 22.17 9.07
CA ASN A 94 5.56 20.93 9.05
C ASN A 94 5.15 20.00 10.20
N GLU A 95 4.98 20.54 11.43
CA GLU A 95 4.49 19.75 12.57
C GLU A 95 3.12 19.13 12.28
N ILE A 96 2.18 19.94 11.77
CA ILE A 96 0.82 19.50 11.40
C ILE A 96 0.88 18.43 10.30
N GLU A 97 1.74 18.61 9.28
CA GLU A 97 1.90 17.65 8.19
C GLU A 97 2.45 16.32 8.69
N GLN A 98 3.49 16.31 9.53
CA GLN A 98 4.05 15.08 10.09
C GLN A 98 3.01 14.32 10.94
N LYS A 99 2.22 15.02 11.75
CA LYS A 99 1.11 14.42 12.49
C LYS A 99 0.05 13.84 11.54
N ALA A 100 -0.34 14.57 10.49
CA ALA A 100 -1.32 14.11 9.50
C ALA A 100 -0.84 12.88 8.71
N LEU A 101 0.47 12.78 8.43
CA LEU A 101 1.07 11.62 7.77
C LEU A 101 0.98 10.34 8.61
N SER A 102 0.81 10.45 9.92
CA SER A 102 0.69 9.31 10.84
C SER A 102 -0.75 8.86 11.09
N ILE A 103 -1.74 9.55 10.53
CA ILE A 103 -3.16 9.17 10.65
C ILE A 103 -3.53 8.19 9.53
N PRO A 104 -4.17 7.05 9.84
CA PRO A 104 -4.63 6.11 8.82
C PRO A 104 -5.77 6.69 7.98
N ASN A 105 -6.04 6.09 6.81
CA ASN A 105 -7.15 6.50 5.96
C ASN A 105 -8.51 6.25 6.63
N LEU A 106 -9.52 7.00 6.22
CA LEU A 106 -10.89 6.82 6.69
C LEU A 106 -11.51 5.58 6.06
N PRO A 107 -12.15 4.70 6.85
CA PRO A 107 -12.87 3.56 6.31
C PRO A 107 -14.13 3.99 5.58
N ASP A 108 -14.45 3.27 4.51
CA ASP A 108 -15.74 3.37 3.82
C ASP A 108 -16.91 3.03 4.76
N GLU A 109 -18.10 3.54 4.45
CA GLU A 109 -19.30 3.31 5.27
C GLU A 109 -19.64 1.83 5.39
N SER A 110 -19.39 1.03 4.35
CA SER A 110 -19.63 -0.41 4.30
C SER A 110 -18.66 -1.25 5.12
N VAL A 111 -17.55 -0.67 5.60
CA VAL A 111 -16.56 -1.37 6.40
C VAL A 111 -17.11 -1.59 7.82
N PRO A 112 -17.12 -2.84 8.32
CA PRO A 112 -17.57 -3.14 9.68
C PRO A 112 -16.59 -2.56 10.70
N ALA A 113 -17.14 -2.12 11.83
CA ALA A 113 -16.32 -1.81 13.00
C ALA A 113 -15.76 -3.11 13.58
N GLY A 114 -14.52 -3.10 14.02
CA GLY A 114 -13.86 -4.27 14.59
C GLY A 114 -12.43 -3.96 14.99
N LYS A 115 -11.84 -4.87 15.74
CA LYS A 115 -10.52 -4.71 16.34
C LYS A 115 -9.41 -5.45 15.58
N ASP A 116 -9.70 -6.68 15.18
CA ASP A 116 -8.73 -7.59 14.57
C ASP A 116 -9.42 -8.58 13.61
N GLU A 117 -8.68 -9.57 13.13
CA GLU A 117 -9.13 -10.58 12.17
C GLU A 117 -10.40 -11.35 12.58
N ASN A 118 -10.72 -11.42 13.86
CA ASN A 118 -11.92 -12.12 14.35
C ASN A 118 -13.22 -11.35 14.05
N ASP A 119 -13.12 -10.07 13.79
CA ASP A 119 -14.24 -9.19 13.47
C ASP A 119 -14.47 -9.03 11.95
N ASN A 120 -13.65 -9.69 11.13
CA ASN A 120 -13.81 -9.69 9.68
C ASN A 120 -15.05 -10.44 9.24
N VAL A 121 -15.65 -10.04 8.13
CA VAL A 121 -16.91 -10.59 7.62
C VAL A 121 -16.65 -11.48 6.41
N GLU A 122 -17.01 -12.75 6.50
CA GLU A 122 -17.00 -13.66 5.36
C GLU A 122 -18.09 -13.27 4.35
N ILE A 123 -17.69 -12.98 3.12
CA ILE A 123 -18.58 -12.56 2.04
C ILE A 123 -19.01 -13.75 1.19
N SER A 124 -18.08 -14.64 0.86
CA SER A 124 -18.35 -15.81 0.02
C SER A 124 -17.28 -16.89 0.18
N LYS A 125 -17.64 -18.09 -0.25
CA LYS A 125 -16.73 -19.24 -0.43
C LYS A 125 -16.85 -19.78 -1.84
N TRP A 126 -15.75 -20.28 -2.36
CA TRP A 126 -15.70 -20.99 -3.63
C TRP A 126 -14.90 -22.29 -3.48
N GLY A 127 -15.37 -23.33 -4.17
CA GLY A 127 -14.76 -24.65 -4.14
C GLY A 127 -15.03 -25.40 -2.82
N THR A 128 -14.72 -26.70 -2.85
CA THR A 128 -14.85 -27.57 -1.69
C THR A 128 -13.49 -28.13 -1.32
N PRO A 129 -13.03 -28.00 -0.06
CA PRO A 129 -11.80 -28.61 0.40
C PRO A 129 -11.78 -30.12 0.11
N ARG A 130 -10.69 -30.57 -0.53
CA ARG A 130 -10.51 -31.99 -0.86
C ARG A 130 -10.44 -32.81 0.44
N GLN A 131 -11.16 -33.94 0.44
CA GLN A 131 -11.01 -34.96 1.47
C GLN A 131 -9.95 -35.95 0.99
N PHE A 132 -9.02 -36.28 1.87
CA PHE A 132 -7.95 -37.24 1.60
C PHE A 132 -8.27 -38.54 2.34
N ASP A 133 -8.01 -39.66 1.70
CA ASP A 133 -8.10 -41.01 2.24
C ASP A 133 -6.75 -41.56 2.74
N PHE A 134 -5.75 -40.69 2.80
CA PHE A 134 -4.39 -40.97 3.28
C PHE A 134 -3.92 -39.84 4.22
N GLU A 135 -2.84 -40.07 4.95
CA GLU A 135 -2.23 -39.07 5.84
C GLU A 135 -1.53 -38.00 5.01
N ILE A 136 -2.05 -36.76 5.12
CA ILE A 136 -1.50 -35.61 4.38
C ILE A 136 -0.24 -35.09 5.04
N LYS A 137 0.68 -34.59 4.21
CA LYS A 137 1.89 -33.87 4.63
C LYS A 137 1.73 -32.39 4.44
N ASP A 138 2.40 -31.58 5.23
CA ASP A 138 2.51 -30.15 4.95
C ASP A 138 3.49 -29.90 3.79
N HIS A 139 3.47 -28.69 3.23
CA HIS A 139 4.30 -28.32 2.10
C HIS A 139 5.81 -28.37 2.42
N THR A 140 6.20 -28.25 3.69
CA THR A 140 7.60 -28.36 4.10
C THR A 140 8.06 -29.81 3.99
N ASP A 141 7.30 -30.75 4.59
CA ASP A 141 7.63 -32.17 4.53
C ASP A 141 7.62 -32.70 3.09
N LEU A 142 6.65 -32.26 2.26
CA LEU A 142 6.59 -32.59 0.83
C LEU A 142 7.83 -32.07 0.09
N GLY A 143 8.15 -30.79 0.31
CA GLY A 143 9.25 -30.15 -0.41
C GLY A 143 10.63 -30.66 -0.01
N GLU A 144 10.83 -30.99 1.27
CA GLU A 144 12.06 -31.60 1.78
C GLU A 144 12.20 -33.04 1.27
N TRP A 145 11.12 -33.85 1.28
CA TRP A 145 11.11 -35.19 0.75
C TRP A 145 11.49 -35.24 -0.74
N MET A 146 11.01 -34.28 -1.54
CA MET A 146 11.39 -34.12 -2.96
C MET A 146 12.81 -33.57 -3.15
N GLY A 147 13.49 -33.10 -2.09
CA GLY A 147 14.75 -32.36 -2.20
C GLY A 147 14.66 -31.05 -2.94
N GLY A 148 13.44 -30.51 -3.07
CA GLY A 148 13.13 -29.31 -3.84
C GLY A 148 12.93 -28.03 -3.01
N LEU A 149 12.79 -28.16 -1.68
CA LEU A 149 12.61 -27.04 -0.75
C LEU A 149 13.61 -27.18 0.41
N GLU A 150 14.48 -26.17 0.60
CA GLU A 150 15.57 -26.26 1.58
C GLU A 150 15.62 -25.00 2.47
N PHE A 151 15.30 -25.16 3.75
CA PHE A 151 15.40 -24.10 4.75
C PHE A 151 16.77 -24.03 5.42
N GLU A 152 17.47 -25.16 5.62
CA GLU A 152 18.82 -25.19 6.17
C GLU A 152 19.81 -24.48 5.25
N THR A 153 19.75 -24.75 3.96
CA THR A 153 20.57 -24.05 2.95
C THR A 153 20.26 -22.54 2.96
N ALA A 154 18.99 -22.15 3.02
CA ALA A 154 18.62 -20.75 3.10
C ALA A 154 19.15 -20.09 4.37
N THR A 155 19.08 -20.77 5.52
CA THR A 155 19.63 -20.28 6.79
C THR A 155 21.12 -20.06 6.72
N LYS A 156 21.85 -20.98 6.06
CA LYS A 156 23.30 -20.84 5.81
C LYS A 156 23.63 -19.62 4.94
N LEU A 157 22.78 -19.34 3.94
CA LEU A 157 23.01 -18.22 3.00
C LEU A 157 22.72 -16.88 3.63
N THR A 158 21.66 -16.78 4.45
CA THR A 158 21.18 -15.47 4.90
C THR A 158 20.52 -15.46 6.28
N GLY A 159 19.87 -16.53 6.72
CA GLY A 159 19.19 -16.61 8.01
C GLY A 159 17.84 -17.30 7.95
N SER A 160 17.07 -17.21 9.04
CA SER A 160 15.71 -17.75 9.13
C SER A 160 14.74 -16.96 8.25
N ARG A 161 13.55 -17.54 7.96
CA ARG A 161 12.49 -16.94 7.14
C ARG A 161 12.91 -16.63 5.70
N PHE A 162 13.81 -17.42 5.16
CA PHE A 162 14.15 -17.51 3.74
C PHE A 162 14.03 -18.97 3.28
N SER A 163 13.88 -19.19 1.99
CA SER A 163 13.78 -20.51 1.40
C SER A 163 14.65 -20.63 0.15
N VAL A 164 15.11 -21.84 -0.13
CA VAL A 164 15.72 -22.20 -1.40
C VAL A 164 14.84 -23.21 -2.09
N LEU A 165 14.47 -22.92 -3.33
CA LEU A 165 13.74 -23.85 -4.19
C LEU A 165 14.67 -24.41 -5.25
N LYS A 166 14.52 -25.73 -5.57
CA LYS A 166 15.30 -26.41 -6.58
C LYS A 166 14.44 -27.26 -7.52
N GLY A 167 14.99 -27.60 -8.68
CA GLY A 167 14.41 -28.54 -9.61
C GLY A 167 12.96 -28.24 -9.98
N PRO A 168 12.09 -29.28 -9.92
CA PRO A 168 10.68 -29.12 -10.31
C PRO A 168 9.90 -28.08 -9.48
N LEU A 169 10.19 -27.92 -8.17
CA LEU A 169 9.52 -26.91 -7.33
C LEU A 169 9.92 -25.49 -7.73
N ALA A 170 11.20 -25.23 -8.04
CA ALA A 170 11.63 -23.93 -8.57
C ALA A 170 10.96 -23.63 -9.92
N ARG A 171 10.78 -24.65 -10.77
CA ARG A 171 10.05 -24.52 -12.01
C ARG A 171 8.57 -24.24 -11.79
N LEU A 172 7.94 -24.89 -10.81
CA LEU A 172 6.53 -24.67 -10.46
C LEU A 172 6.31 -23.25 -9.94
N GLN A 173 7.21 -22.72 -9.10
CA GLN A 173 7.21 -21.31 -8.66
C GLN A 173 7.20 -20.36 -9.85
N ARG A 174 8.08 -20.57 -10.81
CA ARG A 174 8.15 -19.77 -12.04
C ARG A 174 6.92 -19.95 -12.92
N ALA A 175 6.39 -21.17 -13.04
CA ALA A 175 5.17 -21.45 -13.78
C ALA A 175 3.95 -20.72 -13.22
N LEU A 176 3.79 -20.69 -11.90
CA LEU A 176 2.78 -19.92 -11.21
C LEU A 176 2.89 -18.41 -11.52
N THR A 177 4.12 -17.88 -11.42
CA THR A 177 4.37 -16.47 -11.76
C THR A 177 3.99 -16.13 -13.19
N GLN A 178 4.42 -16.94 -14.17
CA GLN A 178 4.09 -16.71 -15.57
C GLN A 178 2.59 -16.82 -15.84
N PHE A 179 1.93 -17.84 -15.30
CA PHE A 179 0.49 -18.02 -15.43
C PHE A 179 -0.30 -16.83 -14.88
N MET A 180 0.08 -16.31 -13.71
CA MET A 180 -0.56 -15.14 -13.12
C MET A 180 -0.36 -13.90 -13.99
N LEU A 181 0.87 -13.60 -14.41
CA LEU A 181 1.16 -12.46 -15.29
C LEU A 181 0.43 -12.56 -16.62
N ASP A 182 0.48 -13.70 -17.30
CA ASP A 182 -0.20 -13.91 -18.58
C ASP A 182 -1.72 -13.75 -18.42
N THR A 183 -2.29 -14.24 -17.32
CA THR A 183 -3.73 -14.08 -17.07
C THR A 183 -4.10 -12.61 -16.92
N HIS A 184 -3.34 -11.84 -16.11
CA HIS A 184 -3.66 -10.44 -15.88
C HIS A 184 -3.41 -9.57 -17.12
N THR A 185 -2.34 -9.84 -17.86
CA THR A 185 -1.96 -9.02 -19.01
C THR A 185 -2.75 -9.36 -20.26
N LEU A 186 -3.02 -10.63 -20.53
CA LEU A 186 -3.70 -11.08 -21.75
C LEU A 186 -5.23 -11.13 -21.63
N LYS A 187 -5.77 -11.36 -20.40
CA LYS A 187 -7.21 -11.53 -20.19
C LYS A 187 -7.85 -10.38 -19.43
N ASN A 188 -7.16 -9.82 -18.44
CA ASN A 188 -7.73 -8.83 -17.52
C ASN A 188 -7.34 -7.38 -17.88
N GLY A 189 -6.60 -7.17 -18.97
CA GLY A 189 -6.31 -5.85 -19.53
C GLY A 189 -5.27 -5.03 -18.76
N TYR A 190 -4.42 -5.69 -17.97
CA TYR A 190 -3.29 -5.02 -17.32
C TYR A 190 -2.09 -4.89 -18.27
N THR A 191 -1.35 -3.82 -18.12
CA THR A 191 -0.04 -3.67 -18.75
C THR A 191 1.02 -4.24 -17.81
N GLU A 192 1.85 -5.17 -18.31
CA GLU A 192 2.98 -5.68 -17.54
C GLU A 192 4.01 -4.58 -17.29
N ALA A 193 4.49 -4.48 -16.06
CA ALA A 193 5.53 -3.53 -15.67
C ALA A 193 6.70 -4.25 -15.00
N TYR A 194 7.92 -3.96 -15.47
CA TYR A 194 9.16 -4.30 -14.81
C TYR A 194 9.69 -3.06 -14.08
N VAL A 195 9.93 -3.18 -12.79
CA VAL A 195 10.24 -2.03 -11.91
C VAL A 195 11.51 -2.24 -11.10
N PRO A 196 12.17 -1.16 -10.64
CA PRO A 196 13.27 -1.27 -9.68
C PRO A 196 12.82 -1.90 -8.37
N TYR A 197 13.68 -2.75 -7.78
CA TYR A 197 13.46 -3.36 -6.45
C TYR A 197 14.03 -2.50 -5.32
N LEU A 198 14.81 -1.49 -5.67
CA LEU A 198 15.31 -0.45 -4.78
C LEU A 198 14.56 0.84 -5.06
N VAL A 199 14.01 1.44 -4.02
CA VAL A 199 13.27 2.71 -4.12
C VAL A 199 13.81 3.73 -3.14
N ASN A 200 13.58 5.01 -3.45
CA ASN A 200 13.88 6.11 -2.53
C ASN A 200 12.76 6.29 -1.48
N ALA A 201 13.06 7.05 -0.43
CA ALA A 201 12.10 7.33 0.64
C ALA A 201 10.81 8.00 0.15
N ASP A 202 10.86 8.83 -0.89
CA ASP A 202 9.68 9.53 -1.42
C ASP A 202 8.68 8.57 -2.04
N SER A 203 9.14 7.47 -2.67
CA SER A 203 8.26 6.42 -3.17
C SER A 203 7.50 5.72 -2.05
N LEU A 204 8.16 5.45 -0.92
CA LEU A 204 7.55 4.84 0.27
C LEU A 204 6.63 5.82 1.02
N ARG A 205 6.95 7.11 1.02
CA ARG A 205 6.03 8.16 1.53
C ARG A 205 4.78 8.26 0.67
N GLY A 206 4.93 8.18 -0.63
CA GLY A 206 3.83 8.23 -1.59
C GLY A 206 2.77 7.15 -1.34
N THR A 207 3.19 5.92 -1.10
CA THR A 207 2.30 4.79 -0.83
C THR A 207 1.97 4.58 0.64
N GLY A 208 2.63 5.31 1.57
CA GLY A 208 2.24 5.38 2.98
C GLY A 208 3.01 4.46 3.92
N GLN A 209 4.06 3.75 3.47
CA GLN A 209 4.92 2.96 4.35
C GLN A 209 5.76 3.87 5.26
N LEU A 210 6.27 4.99 4.73
CA LEU A 210 6.95 6.00 5.53
C LEU A 210 5.98 7.15 5.88
N PRO A 211 6.19 7.79 7.04
CA PRO A 211 7.25 7.57 8.04
C PRO A 211 6.95 6.42 9.02
N LYS A 212 5.71 5.95 9.12
CA LYS A 212 5.20 5.16 10.26
C LYS A 212 5.79 3.74 10.37
N PHE A 213 6.08 3.09 9.24
CA PHE A 213 6.44 1.67 9.18
C PHE A 213 7.89 1.44 8.74
N GLU A 214 8.80 2.34 9.08
CA GLU A 214 10.22 2.20 8.70
C GLU A 214 10.83 0.91 9.26
N GLU A 215 10.41 0.45 10.44
CA GLU A 215 10.89 -0.79 11.07
C GLU A 215 10.56 -2.06 10.28
N ASP A 216 9.50 -2.01 9.45
CA ASP A 216 9.10 -3.13 8.60
C ASP A 216 9.90 -3.20 7.29
N LEU A 217 10.76 -2.22 7.01
CA LEU A 217 11.50 -2.09 5.78
C LEU A 217 12.96 -2.50 5.93
N PHE A 218 13.55 -3.05 4.86
CA PHE A 218 14.99 -3.19 4.74
C PHE A 218 15.59 -1.93 4.14
N LYS A 219 16.26 -1.14 4.96
CA LYS A 219 16.99 0.07 4.57
C LYS A 219 18.44 -0.27 4.25
N LEU A 220 18.94 0.19 3.12
CA LEU A 220 20.34 0.02 2.73
C LEU A 220 21.23 1.05 3.43
N GLN A 221 22.42 0.61 3.83
CA GLN A 221 23.46 1.51 4.30
C GLN A 221 24.18 2.13 3.10
N GLY A 222 24.41 3.43 3.12
CA GLY A 222 25.11 4.15 2.07
C GLY A 222 24.85 5.66 2.10
N GLU A 223 25.45 6.40 1.17
CA GLU A 223 25.26 7.84 1.03
C GLU A 223 23.84 8.23 0.62
N LYS A 224 23.18 7.37 -0.17
CA LYS A 224 21.80 7.56 -0.62
C LYS A 224 20.86 6.67 0.18
N GLU A 225 19.72 7.23 0.55
CA GLU A 225 18.69 6.53 1.27
C GLU A 225 17.86 5.67 0.31
N TYR A 226 18.18 4.38 0.25
CA TYR A 226 17.46 3.38 -0.51
C TYR A 226 16.85 2.31 0.39
N TYR A 227 15.76 1.74 -0.08
CA TYR A 227 15.04 0.64 0.59
C TYR A 227 14.74 -0.46 -0.41
N LEU A 228 14.79 -1.72 0.04
CA LEU A 228 14.19 -2.82 -0.70
C LEU A 228 12.67 -2.71 -0.66
N ILE A 229 12.01 -2.95 -1.80
CA ILE A 229 10.55 -2.83 -1.87
C ILE A 229 9.84 -3.89 -1.04
N PRO A 230 8.83 -3.53 -0.22
CA PRO A 230 7.99 -4.50 0.48
C PRO A 230 6.90 -5.10 -0.43
N THR A 231 6.65 -4.48 -1.58
CA THR A 231 5.64 -4.82 -2.59
C THR A 231 5.89 -4.01 -3.87
N ALA A 232 5.51 -4.55 -5.02
CA ALA A 232 5.53 -3.82 -6.29
C ALA A 232 4.54 -2.65 -6.32
N GLU A 233 3.55 -2.63 -5.43
CA GLU A 233 2.67 -1.47 -5.24
C GLU A 233 3.48 -0.16 -5.14
N VAL A 234 4.59 -0.18 -4.39
CA VAL A 234 5.38 1.03 -4.14
C VAL A 234 5.90 1.65 -5.45
N PRO A 235 6.73 0.98 -6.24
CA PRO A 235 7.23 1.58 -7.48
C PRO A 235 6.12 1.81 -8.52
N VAL A 236 5.16 0.89 -8.68
CA VAL A 236 4.14 0.98 -9.73
C VAL A 236 3.17 2.13 -9.46
N THR A 237 2.69 2.29 -8.22
CA THR A 237 1.78 3.39 -7.88
C THR A 237 2.45 4.75 -8.04
N ASN A 238 3.77 4.83 -7.82
CA ASN A 238 4.55 6.05 -8.00
C ASN A 238 4.81 6.45 -9.47
N PHE A 239 4.35 5.67 -10.46
CA PHE A 239 4.42 6.10 -11.87
C PHE A 239 3.68 7.42 -12.13
N VAL A 240 2.70 7.73 -11.29
CA VAL A 240 1.90 8.96 -11.41
C VAL A 240 2.23 10.01 -10.35
N ARG A 241 3.34 9.84 -9.61
CA ARG A 241 3.77 10.84 -8.62
C ARG A 241 4.13 12.16 -9.30
N ASP A 242 3.61 13.27 -8.74
CA ASP A 242 3.73 14.64 -9.25
C ASP A 242 3.17 14.84 -10.68
N GLU A 243 2.27 13.93 -11.15
CA GLU A 243 1.69 13.96 -12.48
C GLU A 243 0.27 14.53 -12.50
N ILE A 244 -0.09 15.18 -13.63
CA ILE A 244 -1.46 15.50 -13.99
C ILE A 244 -1.83 14.69 -15.24
N ILE A 245 -2.60 13.63 -15.04
CA ILE A 245 -2.96 12.67 -16.07
C ILE A 245 -4.13 13.21 -16.90
N ASP A 246 -4.12 13.02 -18.21
CA ASP A 246 -5.28 13.32 -19.03
C ASP A 246 -6.41 12.30 -18.75
N ALA A 247 -7.64 12.80 -18.63
CA ALA A 247 -8.78 11.99 -18.17
C ALA A 247 -9.13 10.80 -19.09
N ASP A 248 -8.78 10.86 -20.37
CA ASP A 248 -8.97 9.80 -21.36
C ASP A 248 -7.95 8.65 -21.24
N ARG A 249 -6.85 8.85 -20.52
CA ARG A 249 -5.88 7.80 -20.21
C ARG A 249 -6.31 6.91 -19.03
N LEU A 250 -7.27 7.33 -18.23
CA LEU A 250 -7.77 6.55 -17.10
C LEU A 250 -8.91 5.59 -17.53
N PRO A 251 -8.95 4.37 -16.98
CA PRO A 251 -8.09 3.83 -15.93
C PRO A 251 -6.72 3.37 -16.44
N LEU A 252 -5.67 3.53 -15.59
CA LEU A 252 -4.37 2.88 -15.81
C LEU A 252 -4.35 1.58 -14.97
N LYS A 253 -3.97 0.47 -15.60
CA LYS A 253 -3.90 -0.85 -14.97
C LYS A 253 -2.55 -1.48 -15.23
N TYR A 254 -1.82 -1.82 -14.17
CA TYR A 254 -0.49 -2.44 -14.25
C TYR A 254 -0.42 -3.72 -13.43
N ALA A 255 0.27 -4.72 -13.97
CA ALA A 255 0.64 -5.93 -13.24
C ALA A 255 2.16 -6.07 -13.22
N ALA A 256 2.73 -6.35 -12.06
CA ALA A 256 4.17 -6.51 -11.90
C ALA A 256 4.49 -7.73 -11.01
N HIS A 257 5.43 -8.56 -11.46
CA HIS A 257 6.04 -9.58 -10.61
C HIS A 257 7.33 -9.03 -10.03
N THR A 258 7.46 -9.09 -8.71
CA THR A 258 8.71 -8.73 -8.01
C THR A 258 8.95 -9.64 -6.81
N PRO A 259 10.20 -9.82 -6.37
CA PRO A 259 10.47 -10.13 -4.99
C PRO A 259 9.96 -8.99 -4.11
N CYS A 260 9.53 -9.34 -2.91
CA CYS A 260 9.08 -8.43 -1.86
C CYS A 260 9.89 -8.70 -0.60
N PHE A 261 10.26 -7.64 0.11
CA PHE A 261 11.15 -7.74 1.26
C PHE A 261 10.50 -7.08 2.48
N ARG A 262 10.30 -7.86 3.56
CA ARG A 262 9.69 -7.38 4.80
C ARG A 262 10.48 -7.86 6.00
N SER A 263 10.81 -6.97 6.93
CA SER A 263 11.52 -7.32 8.16
C SER A 263 10.66 -8.10 9.14
N GLU A 264 9.32 -8.09 8.95
CA GLU A 264 8.37 -8.80 9.81
C GLU A 264 8.51 -8.43 11.31
N ALA A 265 8.79 -7.16 11.62
CA ALA A 265 9.14 -6.67 12.95
C ALA A 265 8.10 -7.00 14.02
N GLY A 266 6.81 -7.05 13.68
CA GLY A 266 5.71 -7.36 14.61
C GLY A 266 5.31 -8.84 14.72
N SER A 267 6.00 -9.77 14.00
CA SER A 267 5.53 -11.15 13.81
C SER A 267 6.39 -12.20 14.52
N TYR A 268 7.05 -11.83 15.61
CA TYR A 268 7.92 -12.76 16.35
C TYR A 268 7.15 -14.02 16.80
N GLY A 269 7.70 -15.20 16.45
CA GLY A 269 7.11 -16.50 16.83
C GLY A 269 5.89 -16.96 16.03
N ARG A 270 5.37 -16.16 15.08
CA ARG A 270 4.24 -16.55 14.23
C ARG A 270 4.73 -17.15 12.92
N ASP A 271 4.10 -18.26 12.48
CA ASP A 271 4.35 -18.91 11.17
C ASP A 271 5.85 -19.07 10.85
N THR A 272 6.61 -19.59 11.80
CA THR A 272 8.09 -19.69 11.69
C THR A 272 8.54 -20.82 10.78
N ARG A 273 7.65 -21.77 10.44
CA ARG A 273 7.93 -22.92 9.56
C ARG A 273 7.25 -22.72 8.21
N GLY A 274 7.96 -23.08 7.14
CA GLY A 274 7.42 -23.12 5.79
C GLY A 274 7.40 -21.77 5.06
N LEU A 275 6.57 -21.69 4.02
CA LEU A 275 6.52 -20.57 3.07
C LEU A 275 5.49 -19.49 3.42
N ILE A 276 4.77 -19.60 4.56
CA ILE A 276 3.66 -18.69 4.88
C ILE A 276 4.15 -17.27 5.18
N ARG A 277 5.25 -17.14 5.94
CA ARG A 277 5.78 -15.85 6.37
C ARG A 277 7.29 -15.80 6.22
N GLN A 278 7.73 -15.06 5.22
CA GLN A 278 9.14 -14.94 4.85
C GLN A 278 9.59 -13.48 4.73
N HIS A 279 10.88 -13.23 4.98
CA HIS A 279 11.51 -11.93 4.76
C HIS A 279 11.61 -11.58 3.27
N GLN A 280 11.72 -12.59 2.42
CA GLN A 280 11.72 -12.47 0.97
C GLN A 280 10.70 -13.43 0.38
N PHE A 281 9.82 -12.93 -0.46
CA PHE A 281 8.83 -13.73 -1.19
C PHE A 281 8.50 -13.07 -2.53
N ASP A 282 7.97 -13.85 -3.47
CA ASP A 282 7.53 -13.35 -4.77
C ASP A 282 6.04 -13.06 -4.77
N LYS A 283 5.66 -11.97 -5.45
CA LYS A 283 4.26 -11.56 -5.60
C LYS A 283 4.01 -10.99 -6.99
N VAL A 284 2.92 -11.38 -7.59
CA VAL A 284 2.33 -10.66 -8.72
C VAL A 284 1.38 -9.62 -8.14
N GLU A 285 1.65 -8.36 -8.38
CA GLU A 285 0.86 -7.24 -7.88
C GLU A 285 0.08 -6.60 -9.01
N MET A 286 -1.19 -6.32 -8.75
CA MET A 286 -2.06 -5.54 -9.62
C MET A 286 -2.25 -4.15 -9.03
N VAL A 287 -2.09 -3.10 -9.84
CA VAL A 287 -2.33 -1.71 -9.45
C VAL A 287 -3.28 -1.07 -10.45
N GLN A 288 -4.29 -0.37 -9.94
CA GLN A 288 -5.17 0.44 -10.76
C GLN A 288 -5.14 1.90 -10.28
N ILE A 289 -5.12 2.82 -11.25
CA ILE A 289 -5.22 4.26 -11.03
C ILE A 289 -6.45 4.71 -11.79
N VAL A 290 -7.44 5.21 -11.06
CA VAL A 290 -8.79 5.41 -11.59
C VAL A 290 -9.36 6.76 -11.19
N LYS A 291 -10.45 7.15 -11.84
CA LYS A 291 -11.27 8.28 -11.38
C LYS A 291 -12.03 7.90 -10.11
N PRO A 292 -12.32 8.86 -9.21
CA PRO A 292 -13.01 8.60 -7.95
C PRO A 292 -14.34 7.85 -8.09
N GLU A 293 -15.14 8.22 -9.09
CA GLU A 293 -16.49 7.71 -9.30
C GLU A 293 -16.59 6.21 -9.62
N ILE A 294 -15.49 5.63 -10.11
CA ILE A 294 -15.45 4.19 -10.45
C ILE A 294 -14.62 3.36 -9.48
N SER A 295 -14.03 3.97 -8.45
CA SER A 295 -13.01 3.28 -7.64
C SER A 295 -13.56 2.10 -6.84
N MET A 296 -14.82 2.14 -6.37
CA MET A 296 -15.43 0.99 -5.68
C MET A 296 -15.73 -0.16 -6.65
N GLN A 297 -16.19 0.16 -7.87
CA GLN A 297 -16.35 -0.84 -8.92
C GLN A 297 -15.02 -1.46 -9.33
N ALA A 298 -13.96 -0.64 -9.40
CA ALA A 298 -12.61 -1.11 -9.70
C ALA A 298 -12.06 -2.05 -8.60
N LEU A 299 -12.45 -1.87 -7.34
CA LEU A 299 -12.10 -2.80 -6.26
C LEU A 299 -12.75 -4.17 -6.46
N GLU A 300 -14.03 -4.20 -6.80
CA GLU A 300 -14.74 -5.46 -7.09
C GLU A 300 -14.11 -6.18 -8.30
N GLU A 301 -13.80 -5.45 -9.38
CA GLU A 301 -13.13 -5.98 -10.56
C GLU A 301 -11.73 -6.54 -10.23
N LEU A 302 -10.90 -5.76 -9.52
CA LEU A 302 -9.56 -6.17 -9.14
C LEU A 302 -9.58 -7.43 -8.26
N THR A 303 -10.52 -7.50 -7.31
CA THR A 303 -10.72 -8.67 -6.45
C THR A 303 -11.15 -9.88 -7.28
N ALA A 304 -12.09 -9.72 -8.22
CA ALA A 304 -12.51 -10.80 -9.11
C ALA A 304 -11.36 -11.32 -10.00
N HIS A 305 -10.44 -10.47 -10.43
CA HIS A 305 -9.24 -10.89 -11.15
C HIS A 305 -8.33 -11.81 -10.29
N ALA A 306 -8.16 -11.50 -9.02
CA ALA A 306 -7.42 -12.36 -8.08
C ALA A 306 -8.18 -13.68 -7.81
N GLU A 307 -9.50 -13.63 -7.60
CA GLU A 307 -10.36 -14.82 -7.47
C GLU A 307 -10.23 -15.74 -8.70
N GLY A 308 -10.17 -15.15 -9.90
CA GLY A 308 -10.03 -15.90 -11.17
C GLY A 308 -8.77 -16.76 -11.25
N ILE A 309 -7.66 -16.33 -10.61
CA ILE A 309 -6.45 -17.15 -10.52
C ILE A 309 -6.69 -18.39 -9.65
N LEU A 310 -7.29 -18.20 -8.46
CA LEU A 310 -7.61 -19.31 -7.54
C LEU A 310 -8.58 -20.30 -8.18
N GLN A 311 -9.60 -19.81 -8.87
CA GLN A 311 -10.58 -20.63 -9.58
C GLN A 311 -9.93 -21.43 -10.70
N ALA A 312 -9.09 -20.81 -11.52
CA ALA A 312 -8.37 -21.48 -12.59
C ALA A 312 -7.40 -22.57 -12.07
N LEU A 313 -6.81 -22.36 -10.89
CA LEU A 313 -5.99 -23.33 -10.20
C LEU A 313 -6.79 -24.43 -9.46
N GLY A 314 -8.14 -24.30 -9.38
CA GLY A 314 -8.98 -25.23 -8.65
C GLY A 314 -8.77 -25.21 -7.13
N LEU A 315 -8.28 -24.12 -6.58
CA LEU A 315 -7.99 -23.98 -5.14
C LEU A 315 -9.19 -23.45 -4.40
N PRO A 316 -9.74 -24.16 -3.40
CA PRO A 316 -10.83 -23.64 -2.57
C PRO A 316 -10.39 -22.42 -1.78
N TYR A 317 -11.23 -21.39 -1.73
CA TYR A 317 -10.93 -20.14 -1.03
C TYR A 317 -12.20 -19.52 -0.43
N ARG A 318 -12.01 -18.56 0.46
CA ARG A 318 -13.05 -17.64 0.92
C ARG A 318 -12.62 -16.19 0.71
N LYS A 319 -13.60 -15.33 0.50
CA LYS A 319 -13.47 -13.87 0.41
C LYS A 319 -14.01 -13.25 1.68
N ILE A 320 -13.21 -12.42 2.32
CA ILE A 320 -13.57 -11.71 3.54
C ILE A 320 -13.47 -10.20 3.35
N LEU A 321 -14.38 -9.46 3.96
CA LEU A 321 -14.30 -8.01 4.09
C LEU A 321 -13.62 -7.69 5.43
N LEU A 322 -12.50 -6.98 5.38
CA LEU A 322 -11.78 -6.61 6.58
C LEU A 322 -12.54 -5.56 7.40
N CYS A 323 -12.53 -5.73 8.71
CA CYS A 323 -13.01 -4.71 9.64
C CYS A 323 -12.03 -3.54 9.76
N GLY A 324 -12.49 -2.44 10.33
CA GLY A 324 -11.67 -1.24 10.44
C GLY A 324 -10.33 -1.43 11.13
N GLY A 325 -10.27 -2.28 12.16
CA GLY A 325 -9.05 -2.53 12.93
C GLY A 325 -8.02 -3.40 12.23
N ASP A 326 -8.45 -4.24 11.27
CA ASP A 326 -7.58 -5.16 10.53
C ASP A 326 -7.13 -4.61 9.17
N MET A 327 -7.79 -3.58 8.65
CA MET A 327 -7.41 -2.95 7.38
C MET A 327 -6.03 -2.31 7.40
N GLY A 328 -5.29 -2.41 6.29
CA GLY A 328 -4.05 -1.71 6.05
C GLY A 328 -4.19 -0.18 6.22
N PHE A 329 -3.09 0.48 6.61
CA PHE A 329 -3.05 1.90 6.99
C PHE A 329 -3.65 2.86 5.97
N GLY A 330 -3.35 2.66 4.68
CA GLY A 330 -3.80 3.53 3.59
C GLY A 330 -5.16 3.17 3.00
N ALA A 331 -5.74 2.03 3.38
CA ALA A 331 -6.95 1.52 2.77
C ALA A 331 -8.22 2.20 3.30
N THR A 332 -9.17 2.46 2.41
CA THR A 332 -10.54 2.82 2.76
C THR A 332 -11.47 1.60 2.80
N LYS A 333 -11.17 0.56 2.01
CA LYS A 333 -11.85 -0.73 2.01
C LYS A 333 -10.93 -1.82 1.48
N THR A 334 -10.96 -2.99 2.11
CA THR A 334 -10.12 -4.14 1.74
C THR A 334 -10.93 -5.43 1.73
N TYR A 335 -10.74 -6.22 0.68
CA TYR A 335 -11.11 -7.63 0.63
C TYR A 335 -9.84 -8.48 0.69
N ASP A 336 -9.84 -9.48 1.56
CA ASP A 336 -8.84 -10.52 1.54
C ASP A 336 -9.41 -11.80 0.93
N LEU A 337 -8.58 -12.50 0.17
CA LEU A 337 -8.83 -13.87 -0.27
C LEU A 337 -7.97 -14.79 0.57
N GLU A 338 -8.60 -15.81 1.11
CA GLU A 338 -7.92 -16.81 1.92
C GLU A 338 -8.09 -18.18 1.27
N VAL A 339 -6.97 -18.84 0.96
CA VAL A 339 -6.94 -20.17 0.35
C VAL A 339 -6.95 -21.25 1.41
N TRP A 340 -7.59 -22.36 1.11
CA TRP A 340 -7.59 -23.54 1.97
C TRP A 340 -6.21 -24.21 2.04
N VAL A 341 -5.71 -24.43 3.25
CA VAL A 341 -4.45 -25.13 3.54
C VAL A 341 -4.77 -26.41 4.30
N PRO A 342 -4.73 -27.56 3.63
CA PRO A 342 -5.14 -28.86 4.19
C PRO A 342 -4.43 -29.24 5.50
N SER A 343 -3.11 -29.09 5.56
CA SER A 343 -2.32 -29.46 6.73
C SER A 343 -2.69 -28.67 7.99
N GLN A 344 -3.17 -27.46 7.83
CA GLN A 344 -3.58 -26.58 8.91
C GLN A 344 -5.10 -26.63 9.16
N ASN A 345 -5.85 -27.31 8.31
CA ASN A 345 -7.31 -27.39 8.35
C ASN A 345 -7.96 -25.99 8.49
N THR A 346 -7.44 -25.01 7.75
CA THR A 346 -7.90 -23.61 7.80
C THR A 346 -7.65 -22.88 6.49
N TYR A 347 -8.30 -21.72 6.35
CA TYR A 347 -8.03 -20.77 5.29
C TYR A 347 -6.88 -19.83 5.70
N ARG A 348 -6.00 -19.50 4.74
CA ARG A 348 -4.87 -18.59 4.94
C ARG A 348 -4.88 -17.50 3.87
N GLU A 349 -4.64 -16.27 4.26
CA GLU A 349 -4.55 -15.12 3.35
C GLU A 349 -3.56 -15.39 2.21
N ILE A 350 -4.00 -15.18 0.97
CA ILE A 350 -3.20 -15.31 -0.23
C ILE A 350 -3.22 -14.06 -1.10
N SER A 351 -4.21 -13.22 -0.92
CA SER A 351 -4.34 -11.93 -1.58
C SER A 351 -5.06 -10.95 -0.66
N SER A 352 -4.62 -9.69 -0.70
CA SER A 352 -5.30 -8.56 -0.08
C SER A 352 -5.52 -7.50 -1.16
N CYS A 353 -6.79 -7.15 -1.42
CA CYS A 353 -7.22 -6.23 -2.46
C CYS A 353 -7.80 -4.97 -1.82
N SER A 354 -7.15 -3.83 -2.02
CA SER A 354 -7.47 -2.60 -1.31
C SER A 354 -7.77 -1.42 -2.24
N ASN A 355 -8.79 -0.67 -1.90
CA ASN A 355 -9.01 0.69 -2.40
C ASN A 355 -8.41 1.68 -1.41
N MET A 356 -7.50 2.52 -1.88
CA MET A 356 -6.85 3.56 -1.07
C MET A 356 -7.57 4.91 -1.16
N GLY A 357 -8.60 5.02 -2.02
CA GLY A 357 -9.21 6.30 -2.32
C GLY A 357 -8.18 7.31 -2.82
N ASP A 358 -8.28 8.53 -2.36
CA ASP A 358 -7.34 9.62 -2.69
C ASP A 358 -6.14 9.72 -1.72
N PHE A 359 -6.01 8.80 -0.77
CA PHE A 359 -5.02 8.86 0.31
C PHE A 359 -3.57 8.86 -0.18
N GLN A 360 -3.23 7.94 -1.08
CA GLN A 360 -1.91 7.86 -1.70
C GLN A 360 -1.74 8.98 -2.75
N ALA A 361 -2.75 9.22 -3.55
CA ALA A 361 -2.74 10.28 -4.56
C ALA A 361 -2.46 11.66 -3.96
N ARG A 362 -2.99 11.97 -2.77
CA ARG A 362 -2.70 13.22 -2.05
C ARG A 362 -1.24 13.28 -1.61
N ARG A 363 -0.64 12.18 -1.13
CA ARG A 363 0.78 12.10 -0.77
C ARG A 363 1.69 12.29 -1.98
N MET A 364 1.31 11.69 -3.11
CA MET A 364 2.04 11.72 -4.38
C MET A 364 1.73 12.94 -5.24
N LYS A 365 0.73 13.74 -4.89
CA LYS A 365 0.19 14.83 -5.72
C LYS A 365 -0.29 14.36 -7.11
N ALA A 366 -0.76 13.12 -7.18
CA ALA A 366 -1.26 12.49 -8.40
C ALA A 366 -2.69 12.95 -8.69
N ARG A 367 -2.88 13.60 -9.82
CA ARG A 367 -4.16 14.22 -10.21
C ARG A 367 -4.51 13.88 -11.65
N TYR A 368 -5.76 14.05 -12.00
CA TYR A 368 -6.17 14.04 -13.41
C TYR A 368 -6.87 15.34 -13.80
N ARG A 369 -6.84 15.64 -15.08
CA ARG A 369 -7.43 16.85 -15.67
C ARG A 369 -8.92 16.61 -15.94
N MET A 370 -9.79 17.27 -15.18
CA MET A 370 -11.24 17.23 -15.42
C MET A 370 -11.62 18.08 -16.63
N ASP A 371 -11.05 19.30 -16.69
CA ASP A 371 -11.19 20.27 -17.78
C ASP A 371 -9.94 21.17 -17.87
N GLN A 372 -9.97 22.22 -18.69
CA GLN A 372 -8.83 23.10 -18.90
C GLN A 372 -8.30 23.81 -17.63
N LYS A 373 -9.14 23.92 -16.57
CA LYS A 373 -8.83 24.70 -15.36
C LYS A 373 -8.88 23.86 -14.08
N LYS A 374 -9.51 22.70 -14.11
CA LYS A 374 -9.78 21.87 -12.93
C LYS A 374 -9.00 20.58 -12.97
N THR A 375 -8.38 20.26 -11.85
CA THR A 375 -7.79 18.93 -11.59
C THR A 375 -8.37 18.33 -10.33
N GLU A 376 -8.44 17.01 -10.28
CA GLU A 376 -8.89 16.25 -9.12
C GLU A 376 -7.88 15.14 -8.83
N LEU A 377 -7.80 14.70 -7.56
CA LEU A 377 -6.96 13.56 -7.19
C LEU A 377 -7.51 12.28 -7.82
N VAL A 378 -6.61 11.45 -8.33
CA VAL A 378 -6.98 10.08 -8.71
C VAL A 378 -7.22 9.23 -7.47
N HIS A 379 -7.92 8.10 -7.64
CA HIS A 379 -7.95 7.03 -6.66
C HIS A 379 -6.97 5.93 -7.07
N THR A 380 -6.34 5.29 -6.09
CA THR A 380 -5.41 4.18 -6.31
C THR A 380 -5.93 2.91 -5.65
N LEU A 381 -5.72 1.80 -6.32
CA LEU A 381 -6.07 0.47 -5.84
C LEU A 381 -4.89 -0.46 -6.07
N ASN A 382 -4.74 -1.43 -5.19
CA ASN A 382 -3.77 -2.49 -5.37
C ASN A 382 -4.30 -3.81 -4.84
N GLY A 383 -3.75 -4.91 -5.33
CA GLY A 383 -4.05 -6.23 -4.82
C GLY A 383 -3.09 -7.29 -5.36
N SER A 384 -2.86 -8.31 -4.56
CA SER A 384 -2.03 -9.43 -4.99
C SER A 384 -2.79 -10.30 -5.98
N GLY A 385 -2.17 -10.58 -7.08
CA GLY A 385 -2.75 -11.45 -8.09
C GLY A 385 -1.90 -12.66 -8.51
N LEU A 386 -1.26 -13.43 -7.59
CA LEU A 386 -1.34 -13.57 -6.12
C LEU A 386 0.06 -13.50 -5.46
N ALA A 387 0.14 -13.82 -4.15
CA ALA A 387 1.38 -14.15 -3.47
C ALA A 387 1.89 -15.52 -3.94
N VAL A 388 3.00 -15.55 -4.69
CA VAL A 388 3.43 -16.76 -5.43
C VAL A 388 3.82 -17.90 -4.49
N GLY A 389 4.58 -17.62 -3.42
CA GLY A 389 5.00 -18.65 -2.46
C GLY A 389 3.82 -19.29 -1.71
N ARG A 390 2.80 -18.48 -1.32
CA ARG A 390 1.56 -19.01 -0.72
C ARG A 390 0.73 -19.80 -1.72
N THR A 391 0.73 -19.43 -2.99
CA THR A 391 0.08 -20.21 -4.05
C THR A 391 0.81 -21.52 -4.27
N LEU A 392 2.14 -21.51 -4.24
CA LEU A 392 2.95 -22.74 -4.35
C LEU A 392 2.60 -23.71 -3.23
N LEU A 393 2.63 -23.29 -1.97
CA LEU A 393 2.28 -24.17 -0.86
C LEU A 393 0.84 -24.69 -0.94
N ALA A 394 -0.09 -23.86 -1.38
CA ALA A 394 -1.49 -24.27 -1.55
C ALA A 394 -1.65 -25.33 -2.65
N VAL A 395 -0.94 -25.19 -3.78
CA VAL A 395 -0.90 -26.21 -4.84
C VAL A 395 -0.27 -27.49 -4.30
N MET A 396 0.89 -27.41 -3.64
CA MET A 396 1.57 -28.59 -3.08
C MET A 396 0.62 -29.37 -2.16
N GLU A 397 -0.03 -28.73 -1.22
CA GLU A 397 -0.85 -29.42 -0.23
C GLU A 397 -2.21 -29.89 -0.78
N ASN A 398 -2.89 -29.10 -1.64
CA ASN A 398 -4.19 -29.51 -2.19
C ASN A 398 -4.07 -30.56 -3.29
N TYR A 399 -2.93 -30.63 -3.99
CA TYR A 399 -2.70 -31.54 -5.11
C TYR A 399 -1.75 -32.71 -4.80
N GLN A 400 -1.40 -32.89 -3.50
CA GLN A 400 -0.58 -34.01 -3.07
C GLN A 400 -1.30 -35.34 -3.27
N ARG A 401 -0.51 -36.38 -3.53
CA ARG A 401 -0.95 -37.76 -3.68
C ARG A 401 -0.36 -38.63 -2.56
N GLU A 402 -0.90 -39.83 -2.40
CA GLU A 402 -0.48 -40.77 -1.36
C GLU A 402 1.02 -41.14 -1.49
N ASP A 403 1.54 -41.22 -2.72
CA ASP A 403 2.94 -41.51 -3.00
C ASP A 403 3.88 -40.31 -2.76
N GLY A 404 3.37 -39.17 -2.34
CA GLY A 404 4.12 -37.93 -2.09
C GLY A 404 4.32 -37.08 -3.32
N SER A 405 3.96 -37.56 -4.53
CA SER A 405 3.99 -36.73 -5.74
C SER A 405 2.91 -35.61 -5.68
N ILE A 406 3.08 -34.59 -6.48
CA ILE A 406 2.15 -33.46 -6.58
C ILE A 406 1.59 -33.41 -8.00
N GLU A 407 0.29 -33.52 -8.15
CA GLU A 407 -0.37 -33.31 -9.45
C GLU A 407 -0.27 -31.84 -9.85
N ILE A 408 0.06 -31.57 -11.11
CA ILE A 408 0.15 -30.22 -11.64
C ILE A 408 -1.24 -29.78 -12.13
N PRO A 409 -1.83 -28.68 -11.59
CA PRO A 409 -3.04 -28.11 -12.11
C PRO A 409 -2.99 -27.95 -13.62
N GLU A 410 -4.09 -28.26 -14.31
CA GLU A 410 -4.12 -28.32 -15.77
C GLU A 410 -3.62 -27.04 -16.43
N VAL A 411 -4.00 -25.89 -15.90
CA VAL A 411 -3.61 -24.57 -16.41
C VAL A 411 -2.10 -24.28 -16.32
N LEU A 412 -1.38 -25.01 -15.47
CA LEU A 412 0.09 -24.87 -15.31
C LEU A 412 0.90 -25.84 -16.17
N ARG A 413 0.27 -26.90 -16.74
CA ARG A 413 0.99 -27.91 -17.52
C ARG A 413 1.73 -27.33 -18.73
N PRO A 414 1.21 -26.36 -19.48
CA PRO A 414 1.97 -25.70 -20.56
C PRO A 414 3.27 -25.04 -20.05
N TYR A 415 3.24 -24.39 -18.90
CA TYR A 415 4.39 -23.75 -18.28
C TYR A 415 5.39 -24.77 -17.68
N MET A 416 4.92 -25.97 -17.41
CA MET A 416 5.72 -27.10 -16.89
C MET A 416 6.23 -28.04 -18.00
N GLY A 417 6.09 -27.65 -19.29
CA GLY A 417 6.51 -28.45 -20.43
C GLY A 417 5.67 -29.70 -20.67
N GLY A 418 4.40 -29.66 -20.27
CA GLY A 418 3.45 -30.76 -20.41
C GLY A 418 3.50 -31.79 -19.27
N ALA A 419 4.34 -31.59 -18.25
CA ALA A 419 4.36 -32.47 -17.08
C ALA A 419 3.01 -32.43 -16.36
N THR A 420 2.56 -33.61 -15.88
CA THR A 420 1.29 -33.76 -15.16
C THR A 420 1.47 -33.93 -13.66
N PHE A 421 2.67 -34.35 -13.22
CA PHE A 421 3.05 -34.35 -11.81
C PHE A 421 4.53 -34.03 -11.64
N ILE A 422 4.92 -33.78 -10.39
CA ILE A 422 6.29 -33.70 -9.90
C ILE A 422 6.44 -34.69 -8.73
N ASP A 423 7.56 -35.34 -8.69
CA ASP A 423 8.00 -36.36 -7.73
C ASP A 423 9.43 -36.07 -7.24
#